data_bfd54e28ec49ac710dedfb85f8a8b3e5
#
_entry.id   bfd54e28ec49ac710dedfb85f8a8b3e5
#
_cell.length_a   1.000
_cell.length_b   1.000
_cell.length_c   1.000
_cell.angle_alpha   90.00
_cell.angle_beta   90.00
_cell.angle_gamma   90.00
#
_symmetry.space_group_name_H-M   'P 1'
#
loop_
_entity.id
_entity.type
_entity.pdbx_description
1 polymer ?
#
loop_
_entity_poly.entity_id
_entity_poly.type
_entity_poly.pdbx_seq_one_letter_code
_entity_poly.pdbx_strand_id
1 'polypeptide(L)'
;IWINKETGIGRRYGLELEPLLISGGALNMQALLAGSVQMSQNSASSAIQAALRGAPVVLAAALENRMPLQIIARPEIKTPQQLIGKKIGILRYGGSNDTGVQWALRRWKIDPRQVAILQSGATNARMTALTLGQIDATICPIRKFTLRASSV
;
A
#
# COMPACT_ATOMS: atom_id res chain seq x y z
N ILE A 1 -4.88 7.29 -14.79
CA ILE A 1 -6.36 7.24 -14.93
C ILE A 1 -6.93 8.66 -15.07
N TRP A 2 -6.63 9.60 -14.16
CA TRP A 2 -7.13 10.99 -14.23
C TRP A 2 -6.72 11.72 -15.50
N ILE A 3 -5.45 11.60 -15.92
CA ILE A 3 -4.97 12.19 -17.18
C ILE A 3 -5.83 11.72 -18.36
N ASN A 4 -6.17 10.43 -18.40
CA ASN A 4 -7.01 9.90 -19.47
C ASN A 4 -8.42 10.53 -19.48
N LYS A 5 -9.00 10.75 -18.29
CA LYS A 5 -10.30 11.42 -18.15
C LYS A 5 -10.26 12.84 -18.69
N GLU A 6 -9.22 13.61 -18.33
CA GLU A 6 -9.05 15.00 -18.74
C GLU A 6 -8.67 15.14 -20.21
N THR A 7 -7.83 14.24 -20.74
CA THR A 7 -7.32 14.35 -22.13
C THR A 7 -8.13 13.57 -23.15
N GLY A 8 -9.01 12.66 -22.72
CA GLY A 8 -9.78 11.79 -23.61
C GLY A 8 -8.95 10.84 -24.46
N ILE A 9 -7.69 10.59 -24.09
CA ILE A 9 -6.76 9.72 -24.84
C ILE A 9 -7.39 8.32 -25.09
N GLY A 10 -8.07 7.73 -24.11
CA GLY A 10 -8.70 6.41 -24.26
C GLY A 10 -9.67 6.34 -25.44
N ARG A 11 -10.44 7.41 -25.69
CA ARG A 11 -11.39 7.46 -26.81
C ARG A 11 -10.71 7.34 -28.17
N ARG A 12 -9.45 7.80 -28.30
CA ARG A 12 -8.68 7.66 -29.56
C ARG A 12 -8.35 6.18 -29.88
N TYR A 13 -8.43 5.33 -28.87
CA TYR A 13 -8.22 3.87 -28.98
C TYR A 13 -9.51 3.08 -28.78
N GLY A 14 -10.69 3.74 -28.91
CA GLY A 14 -12.00 3.10 -28.76
C GLY A 14 -12.33 2.69 -27.31
N LEU A 15 -11.64 3.25 -26.31
CA LEU A 15 -11.86 2.96 -24.91
C LEU A 15 -12.63 4.09 -24.23
N GLU A 16 -13.81 3.78 -23.73
CA GLU A 16 -14.52 4.64 -22.80
C GLU A 16 -14.23 4.18 -21.37
N LEU A 17 -13.52 5.01 -20.60
CA LEU A 17 -13.07 4.67 -19.25
C LEU A 17 -13.93 5.35 -18.20
N GLU A 18 -14.56 4.56 -17.35
CA GLU A 18 -15.24 4.99 -16.14
C GLU A 18 -14.37 4.66 -14.92
N PRO A 19 -13.61 5.65 -14.39
CA PRO A 19 -12.68 5.39 -13.29
C PRO A 19 -13.40 5.29 -11.95
N LEU A 20 -13.23 4.16 -11.27
CA LEU A 20 -13.72 3.90 -9.93
C LEU A 20 -12.55 3.88 -8.93
N LEU A 21 -12.64 4.66 -7.85
CA LEU A 21 -11.63 4.69 -6.80
C LEU A 21 -11.95 3.66 -5.71
N ILE A 22 -11.15 2.60 -5.65
CA ILE A 22 -11.26 1.56 -4.63
C ILE A 22 -10.02 1.61 -3.73
N SER A 23 -10.21 1.73 -2.42
CA SER A 23 -9.12 1.88 -1.47
C SER A 23 -8.49 0.54 -1.09
N GLY A 24 -7.22 0.37 -1.44
CA GLY A 24 -6.40 -0.79 -1.07
C GLY A 24 -6.39 -1.93 -2.09
N GLY A 25 -5.19 -2.53 -2.26
CA GLY A 25 -4.93 -3.53 -3.30
C GLY A 25 -5.76 -4.81 -3.16
N ALA A 26 -6.00 -5.28 -1.95
CA ALA A 26 -6.80 -6.48 -1.72
C ALA A 26 -8.25 -6.29 -2.18
N LEU A 27 -8.87 -5.15 -1.83
CA LEU A 27 -10.25 -4.86 -2.22
C LEU A 27 -10.38 -4.63 -3.73
N ASN A 28 -9.39 -3.95 -4.33
CA ASN A 28 -9.30 -3.79 -5.78
C ASN A 28 -9.24 -5.14 -6.51
N MET A 29 -8.46 -6.08 -6.00
CA MET A 29 -8.37 -7.43 -6.57
C MET A 29 -9.69 -8.19 -6.44
N GLN A 30 -10.39 -8.06 -5.32
CA GLN A 30 -11.72 -8.65 -5.13
C GLN A 30 -12.73 -8.13 -6.16
N ALA A 31 -12.75 -6.80 -6.39
CA ALA A 31 -13.63 -6.19 -7.38
C ALA A 31 -13.34 -6.67 -8.81
N LEU A 32 -12.05 -6.85 -9.16
CA LEU A 32 -11.63 -7.39 -10.45
C LEU A 32 -12.09 -8.85 -10.61
N LEU A 33 -11.86 -9.70 -9.61
CA LEU A 33 -12.25 -11.11 -9.64
C LEU A 33 -13.77 -11.32 -9.64
N ALA A 34 -14.51 -10.41 -9.01
CA ALA A 34 -15.97 -10.40 -9.03
C ALA A 34 -16.56 -9.84 -10.35
N GLY A 35 -15.73 -9.38 -11.30
CA GLY A 35 -16.19 -8.78 -12.54
C GLY A 35 -16.78 -7.36 -12.39
N SER A 36 -16.72 -6.77 -11.21
CA SER A 36 -17.20 -5.39 -10.97
C SER A 36 -16.36 -4.32 -11.68
N VAL A 37 -15.12 -4.66 -12.03
CA VAL A 37 -14.23 -3.86 -12.86
C VAL A 37 -13.50 -4.76 -13.85
N GLN A 38 -13.25 -4.29 -15.07
CA GLN A 38 -12.56 -5.05 -16.12
C GLN A 38 -11.04 -4.90 -16.07
N MET A 39 -10.57 -3.77 -15.54
CA MET A 39 -9.15 -3.46 -15.38
C MET A 39 -8.91 -2.83 -14.00
N SER A 40 -7.77 -3.10 -13.41
CA SER A 40 -7.40 -2.53 -12.13
C SER A 40 -5.96 -2.01 -12.16
N GLN A 41 -5.77 -0.76 -11.78
CA GLN A 41 -4.43 -0.24 -11.45
C GLN A 41 -4.16 -0.55 -9.98
N ASN A 42 -3.31 -1.55 -9.74
CA ASN A 42 -3.10 -2.10 -8.41
C ASN A 42 -1.60 -2.37 -8.15
N SER A 43 -1.25 -2.69 -6.91
CA SER A 43 0.09 -3.20 -6.62
C SER A 43 0.26 -4.62 -7.16
N ALA A 44 1.42 -4.91 -7.72
CA ALA A 44 1.76 -6.24 -8.22
C ALA A 44 1.62 -7.33 -7.14
N SER A 45 1.87 -6.99 -5.87
CA SER A 45 1.76 -7.95 -4.74
C SER A 45 0.38 -8.59 -4.64
N SER A 46 -0.69 -7.80 -4.80
CA SER A 46 -2.07 -8.33 -4.75
C SER A 46 -2.41 -9.23 -5.94
N ALA A 47 -1.94 -8.85 -7.14
CA ALA A 47 -2.13 -9.65 -8.35
C ALA A 47 -1.33 -10.97 -8.29
N ILE A 48 -0.08 -10.92 -7.85
CA ILE A 48 0.77 -12.10 -7.69
C ILE A 48 0.16 -13.06 -6.66
N GLN A 49 -0.31 -12.57 -5.51
CA GLN A 49 -0.96 -13.42 -4.51
C GLN A 49 -2.25 -14.06 -5.03
N ALA A 50 -3.04 -13.34 -5.84
CA ALA A 50 -4.23 -13.89 -6.47
C ALA A 50 -3.86 -14.98 -7.50
N ALA A 51 -2.88 -14.71 -8.36
CA ALA A 51 -2.40 -15.67 -9.35
C ALA A 51 -1.84 -16.96 -8.71
N LEU A 52 -1.07 -16.84 -7.62
CA LEU A 52 -0.55 -17.98 -6.86
C LEU A 52 -1.67 -18.85 -6.24
N ARG A 53 -2.86 -18.30 -6.06
CA ARG A 53 -4.06 -19.01 -5.59
C ARG A 53 -4.93 -19.51 -6.75
N GLY A 54 -4.44 -19.44 -7.99
CA GLY A 54 -5.15 -19.91 -9.18
C GLY A 54 -6.15 -18.91 -9.77
N ALA A 55 -6.15 -17.65 -9.34
CA ALA A 55 -7.04 -16.66 -9.93
C ALA A 55 -6.66 -16.33 -11.39
N PRO A 56 -7.62 -16.20 -12.32
CA PRO A 56 -7.36 -15.92 -13.73
C PRO A 56 -7.07 -14.42 -13.95
N VAL A 57 -5.91 -13.97 -13.50
CA VAL A 57 -5.46 -12.57 -13.63
C VAL A 57 -4.14 -12.49 -14.38
N VAL A 58 -3.95 -11.41 -15.14
CA VAL A 58 -2.72 -11.13 -15.86
C VAL A 58 -2.21 -9.72 -15.50
N LEU A 59 -0.90 -9.56 -15.46
CA LEU A 59 -0.23 -8.27 -15.35
C LEU A 59 0.03 -7.76 -16.76
N ALA A 60 -0.81 -6.85 -17.25
CA ALA A 60 -0.71 -6.32 -18.60
C ALA A 60 0.42 -5.28 -18.74
N ALA A 61 0.67 -4.47 -17.71
CA ALA A 61 1.72 -3.44 -17.72
C ALA A 61 2.17 -3.11 -16.29
N ALA A 62 3.40 -2.63 -16.15
CA ALA A 62 3.93 -2.08 -14.91
C ALA A 62 4.23 -0.58 -15.10
N LEU A 63 3.66 0.25 -14.25
CA LEU A 63 3.90 1.70 -14.23
C LEU A 63 5.12 2.08 -13.40
N GLU A 64 5.45 1.25 -12.42
CA GLU A 64 6.59 1.42 -11.52
C GLU A 64 7.29 0.08 -11.32
N ASN A 65 8.62 0.09 -11.34
CA ASN A 65 9.46 -1.10 -11.11
C ASN A 65 10.03 -1.17 -9.68
N ARG A 66 9.54 -0.33 -8.78
CA ARG A 66 9.95 -0.25 -7.39
C ARG A 66 8.71 -0.20 -6.49
N MET A 67 8.89 -0.61 -5.25
CA MET A 67 7.88 -0.44 -4.22
C MET A 67 8.13 0.91 -3.51
N PRO A 68 7.40 1.99 -3.85
CA PRO A 68 7.65 3.32 -3.31
C PRO A 68 7.03 3.45 -1.91
N LEU A 69 7.46 2.61 -0.98
CA LEU A 69 6.97 2.57 0.40
C LEU A 69 8.09 2.89 1.38
N GLN A 70 7.74 3.55 2.46
CA GLN A 70 8.60 3.85 3.59
C GLN A 70 7.91 3.49 4.90
N ILE A 71 8.68 3.04 5.88
CA ILE A 71 8.21 2.84 7.24
C ILE A 71 8.52 4.11 8.03
N ILE A 72 7.50 4.64 8.68
CA ILE A 72 7.59 5.78 9.59
C ILE A 72 7.29 5.24 10.98
N ALA A 73 8.15 5.53 11.93
CA ALA A 73 8.01 5.11 13.31
C ALA A 73 8.03 6.33 14.25
N ARG A 74 7.61 6.13 15.48
CA ARG A 74 7.72 7.11 16.55
C ARG A 74 9.18 7.47 16.79
N PRO A 75 9.47 8.70 17.28
CA PRO A 75 10.84 9.20 17.44
C PRO A 75 11.74 8.35 18.36
N GLU A 76 11.16 7.58 19.25
CA GLU A 76 11.87 6.68 20.17
C GLU A 76 12.45 5.45 19.46
N ILE A 77 11.89 5.07 18.32
CA ILE A 77 12.34 3.91 17.53
C ILE A 77 13.42 4.39 16.56
N LYS A 78 14.65 4.13 16.89
CA LYS A 78 15.84 4.56 16.11
C LYS A 78 16.40 3.45 15.22
N THR A 79 16.13 2.19 15.54
CA THR A 79 16.62 1.04 14.80
C THR A 79 15.48 0.07 14.48
N PRO A 80 15.58 -0.71 13.39
CA PRO A 80 14.57 -1.72 13.06
C PRO A 80 14.32 -2.71 14.18
N GLN A 81 15.35 -3.11 14.93
CA GLN A 81 15.25 -4.09 16.02
C GLN A 81 14.32 -3.61 17.15
N GLN A 82 14.18 -2.31 17.33
CA GLN A 82 13.27 -1.73 18.32
C GLN A 82 11.79 -1.88 17.93
N LEU A 83 11.48 -2.38 16.73
CA LEU A 83 10.13 -2.75 16.32
C LEU A 83 9.64 -4.08 16.93
N ILE A 84 10.55 -4.89 17.50
CA ILE A 84 10.18 -6.12 18.19
C ILE A 84 9.27 -5.79 19.38
N GLY A 85 8.13 -6.48 19.47
CA GLY A 85 7.09 -6.23 20.47
C GLY A 85 6.24 -4.99 20.20
N LYS A 86 6.43 -4.27 19.08
CA LYS A 86 5.73 -3.05 18.74
C LYS A 86 4.57 -3.28 17.78
N LYS A 87 3.70 -2.26 17.63
CA LYS A 87 2.51 -2.27 16.78
C LYS A 87 2.80 -1.52 15.47
N ILE A 88 2.66 -2.21 14.35
CA ILE A 88 2.79 -1.60 13.00
C ILE A 88 1.41 -1.53 12.34
N GLY A 89 0.97 -0.31 12.03
CA GLY A 89 -0.30 -0.08 11.33
C GLY A 89 -0.17 -0.26 9.82
N ILE A 90 -1.05 -1.05 9.22
CA ILE A 90 -1.20 -1.24 7.77
C ILE A 90 -2.61 -0.89 7.31
N LEU A 91 -2.80 -0.74 5.99
CA LEU A 91 -4.14 -0.52 5.43
C LEU A 91 -5.00 -1.78 5.54
N ARG A 92 -4.55 -2.88 4.93
CA ARG A 92 -5.20 -4.20 4.93
C ARG A 92 -4.18 -5.30 4.74
N TYR A 93 -4.47 -6.49 5.29
CA TYR A 93 -3.70 -7.69 5.01
C TYR A 93 -3.79 -8.07 3.52
N GLY A 94 -2.74 -8.69 2.99
CA GLY A 94 -2.63 -9.10 1.59
C GLY A 94 -2.43 -7.95 0.58
N GLY A 95 -2.38 -6.70 1.03
CA GLY A 95 -2.08 -5.53 0.20
C GLY A 95 -0.60 -5.17 0.18
N SER A 96 -0.25 -4.10 -0.57
CA SER A 96 1.14 -3.63 -0.68
C SER A 96 1.76 -3.22 0.64
N ASN A 97 0.97 -2.66 1.57
CA ASN A 97 1.46 -2.27 2.89
C ASN A 97 1.87 -3.50 3.70
N ASP A 98 1.05 -4.54 3.71
CA ASP A 98 1.36 -5.80 4.37
C ASP A 98 2.62 -6.44 3.77
N THR A 99 2.63 -6.62 2.46
CA THR A 99 3.80 -7.16 1.74
C THR A 99 5.07 -6.35 2.03
N GLY A 100 4.97 -5.02 2.04
CA GLY A 100 6.09 -4.13 2.33
C GLY A 100 6.63 -4.28 3.75
N VAL A 101 5.75 -4.37 4.75
CA VAL A 101 6.14 -4.62 6.15
C VAL A 101 6.80 -5.99 6.28
N GLN A 102 6.17 -7.05 5.75
CA GLN A 102 6.71 -8.41 5.79
C GLN A 102 8.10 -8.48 5.15
N TRP A 103 8.27 -7.84 3.98
CA TRP A 103 9.57 -7.78 3.30
C TRP A 103 10.62 -7.02 4.12
N ALA A 104 10.27 -5.87 4.69
CA ALA A 104 11.18 -5.07 5.50
C ALA A 104 11.63 -5.83 6.75
N LEU A 105 10.71 -6.45 7.48
CA LEU A 105 11.02 -7.24 8.67
C LEU A 105 11.99 -8.39 8.35
N ARG A 106 11.71 -9.16 7.27
CA ARG A 106 12.62 -10.22 6.81
C ARG A 106 14.00 -9.68 6.43
N ARG A 107 14.06 -8.54 5.74
CA ARG A 107 15.33 -7.89 5.36
C ARG A 107 16.15 -7.47 6.58
N TRP A 108 15.47 -7.10 7.67
CA TRP A 108 16.09 -6.75 8.94
C TRP A 108 16.31 -7.96 9.86
N LYS A 109 16.02 -9.18 9.40
CA LYS A 109 16.13 -10.44 10.17
C LYS A 109 15.25 -10.44 11.43
N ILE A 110 14.09 -9.80 11.37
CA ILE A 110 13.06 -9.79 12.41
C ILE A 110 11.97 -10.77 11.99
N ASP A 111 11.62 -11.73 12.86
CA ASP A 111 10.48 -12.61 12.64
C ASP A 111 9.19 -11.76 12.70
N PRO A 112 8.35 -11.75 11.64
CA PRO A 112 7.09 -10.99 11.64
C PRO A 112 6.17 -11.33 12.82
N ARG A 113 6.26 -12.51 13.40
CA ARG A 113 5.49 -12.92 14.59
C ARG A 113 5.89 -12.17 15.86
N GLN A 114 7.05 -11.54 15.88
CA GLN A 114 7.52 -10.71 16.99
C GLN A 114 6.98 -9.28 16.94
N VAL A 115 6.20 -8.93 15.90
CA VAL A 115 5.66 -7.59 15.68
C VAL A 115 4.14 -7.68 15.53
N ALA A 116 3.39 -6.84 16.22
CA ALA A 116 1.94 -6.78 16.07
C ALA A 116 1.56 -5.96 14.82
N ILE A 117 1.23 -6.65 13.73
CA ILE A 117 0.75 -5.99 12.50
C ILE A 117 -0.76 -5.79 12.61
N LEU A 118 -1.24 -4.54 12.51
CA LEU A 118 -2.64 -4.17 12.74
C LEU A 118 -3.24 -3.48 11.51
N GLN A 119 -4.45 -3.86 11.13
CA GLN A 119 -5.24 -3.09 10.16
C GLN A 119 -5.74 -1.80 10.84
N SER A 120 -5.17 -0.67 10.45
CA SER A 120 -5.45 0.65 11.06
C SER A 120 -5.99 1.66 10.04
N GLY A 121 -6.53 1.17 8.91
CA GLY A 121 -7.22 1.98 7.92
C GLY A 121 -6.33 2.77 6.96
N ALA A 122 -6.89 3.82 6.37
CA ALA A 122 -6.22 4.66 5.38
C ALA A 122 -5.02 5.42 5.97
N THR A 123 -4.15 5.97 5.11
CA THR A 123 -2.90 6.63 5.52
C THR A 123 -3.13 7.72 6.57
N ASN A 124 -4.15 8.56 6.40
CA ASN A 124 -4.44 9.64 7.36
C ASN A 124 -4.81 9.07 8.74
N ALA A 125 -5.67 8.05 8.79
CA ALA A 125 -6.05 7.39 10.05
C ALA A 125 -4.82 6.77 10.75
N ARG A 126 -3.93 6.12 9.98
CA ARG A 126 -2.70 5.55 10.53
C ARG A 126 -1.72 6.61 11.04
N MET A 127 -1.61 7.75 10.35
CA MET A 127 -0.80 8.87 10.82
C MET A 127 -1.34 9.44 12.13
N THR A 128 -2.66 9.61 12.24
CA THR A 128 -3.31 10.01 13.51
C THR A 128 -3.05 8.99 14.62
N ALA A 129 -3.24 7.69 14.34
CA ALA A 129 -2.98 6.62 15.30
C ALA A 129 -1.51 6.58 15.76
N LEU A 130 -0.56 6.87 14.85
CA LEU A 130 0.87 7.00 15.18
C LEU A 130 1.12 8.18 16.11
N THR A 131 0.55 9.35 15.82
CA THR A 131 0.68 10.56 16.64
C THR A 131 0.09 10.36 18.04
N LEU A 132 -1.04 9.66 18.14
CA LEU A 132 -1.71 9.35 19.42
C LEU A 132 -1.07 8.18 20.17
N GLY A 133 -0.04 7.54 19.63
CA GLY A 133 0.63 6.39 20.26
C GLY A 133 -0.17 5.08 20.27
N GLN A 134 -1.24 4.99 19.49
CA GLN A 134 -2.03 3.77 19.34
C GLN A 134 -1.29 2.69 18.54
N ILE A 135 -0.42 3.12 17.62
CA ILE A 135 0.56 2.31 16.90
C ILE A 135 1.94 2.94 17.04
N ASP A 136 2.99 2.14 16.92
CA ASP A 136 4.39 2.56 17.09
C ASP A 136 5.06 2.89 15.76
N ALA A 137 4.58 2.27 14.67
CA ALA A 137 5.05 2.51 13.31
C ALA A 137 3.93 2.31 12.29
N THR A 138 4.13 2.84 11.09
CA THR A 138 3.25 2.60 9.94
C THR A 138 4.06 2.58 8.66
N ILE A 139 3.47 2.05 7.59
CA ILE A 139 4.05 2.06 6.26
C ILE A 139 3.17 2.90 5.33
N CYS A 140 3.78 3.78 4.56
CA CYS A 140 3.06 4.65 3.63
C CYS A 140 3.85 4.88 2.34
N PRO A 141 3.19 5.33 1.26
CA PRO A 141 3.88 5.72 0.05
C PRO A 141 4.90 6.84 0.31
N ILE A 142 6.05 6.74 -0.37
CA ILE A 142 7.02 7.83 -0.41
C ILE A 142 6.35 8.98 -1.17
N ARG A 143 5.79 9.93 -0.44
CA ARG A 143 5.51 11.25 -0.98
C ARG A 143 6.71 12.12 -0.65
N LYS A 144 7.14 12.99 -1.55
CA LYS A 144 8.05 14.07 -1.20
C LYS A 144 7.31 14.98 -0.20
N PHE A 145 7.35 14.62 1.08
CA PHE A 145 7.02 15.55 2.13
C PHE A 145 8.15 16.57 2.13
N THR A 146 7.92 17.70 1.54
CA THR A 146 8.66 18.89 1.91
C THR A 146 8.18 19.21 3.33
N LEU A 147 8.86 18.69 4.33
CA LEU A 147 8.76 19.19 5.69
C LEU A 147 9.22 20.65 5.58
N ARG A 148 8.28 21.58 5.52
CA ARG A 148 8.57 22.94 5.96
C ARG A 148 8.91 22.78 7.45
N ALA A 149 10.19 22.74 7.73
CA ALA A 149 10.67 23.08 9.07
C ALA A 149 10.18 24.50 9.32
N SER A 150 9.12 24.64 10.10
CA SER A 150 8.81 25.91 10.74
C SER A 150 9.95 26.16 11.70
N SER A 151 10.88 27.03 11.27
CA SER A 151 11.82 27.68 12.16
C SER A 151 11.00 28.43 13.21
N VAL A 152 11.05 27.99 14.44
CA VAL A 152 10.77 28.79 15.62
C VAL A 152 12.06 29.44 16.03
#